data_ee2118fedf6b6f696eeff2bb54bec7e6
#
_entry.id   ee2118fedf6b6f696eeff2bb54bec7e6
#
_cell.length_a   1.000
_cell.length_b   1.000
_cell.length_c   1.000
_cell.angle_alpha   90.00
_cell.angle_beta   90.00
_cell.angle_gamma   90.00
#
_symmetry.space_group_name_H-M   'P 1'
#
loop_
_entity.id
_entity.type
_entity.pdbx_description
1 polymer ?
#
loop_
_entity_poly.entity_id
_entity_poly.type
_entity_poly.pdbx_seq_one_letter_code
_entity_poly.pdbx_strand_id
1 'polypeptide(L)'
;MRKRMMAFLMALLMVVTILPANFTIVEANDTNGAIYLKVTGASDWTNADDIKVTVTDSTGKEVEQKFVKTKVVEAQTDSGNTNPDNTNPDNTDSGNTDSGNNNPGNTDTGKDDAAGKDTENTGSESGSDNSNEPAGQADEQQDAKPGAFNSIKIDVTDLVKDSNYSVDISSDGYLFWKKECTAVEASYSPVYTEVAMVKDTYKEFAFSTNFNDWKPGTTQTLAVNGAGNNIVKYASSDQEIADVDETTDVVTIKKAGKVSFTATLSVGDSYKTITQSDVAIAKLDQTLSFTDAKTEVYVGDEVATAASSSASDANGKITYSVVNGEGYITQDADFANNGKWTAKSYNNSADGVKVTIKAAIAEDDKYNSAENTYTTTIKPYAYDDFRKYCEVVGTSNTASDGKIWYSEVTGIKAKDGYKIKNSDGSFAEEIAIDANGITQGENQFSLVIGQEKKNSENETLSYINEGTVSGAYNYDSVKPTLSIAKDNDADWVNKDVKITASPSDAGSQIAAVKYTVTDEKDKPLLEEKTVNPNADGSYLITLQASKFANKEIKVNVTAYDNAGLRSDTQTQIIKFDTEL
;
A
#
# COMPACT_ATOMS: atom_id res chain seq x y z
N MET A 1 -13.51 -25.60 13.27
CA MET A 1 -12.40 -26.53 12.95
C MET A 1 -12.69 -28.02 13.20
N ARG A 2 -13.29 -28.43 14.29
CA ARG A 2 -13.57 -29.88 14.56
C ARG A 2 -14.52 -30.59 13.56
N LYS A 3 -15.48 -29.91 12.94
CA LYS A 3 -16.40 -30.52 11.96
C LYS A 3 -15.81 -30.72 10.56
N ARG A 4 -14.75 -29.97 10.17
CA ARG A 4 -14.08 -30.15 8.86
C ARG A 4 -13.00 -31.25 8.90
N MET A 5 -12.39 -31.48 10.06
CA MET A 5 -11.39 -32.54 10.26
C MET A 5 -12.02 -33.93 10.28
N MET A 6 -13.28 -34.03 10.76
CA MET A 6 -14.03 -35.30 10.77
C MET A 6 -14.53 -35.71 9.36
N ALA A 7 -14.81 -34.74 8.48
CA ALA A 7 -15.17 -35.02 7.08
C ALA A 7 -13.98 -35.49 6.25
N PHE A 8 -12.76 -34.98 6.56
CA PHE A 8 -11.53 -35.41 5.87
C PHE A 8 -11.08 -36.80 6.32
N LEU A 9 -11.29 -37.13 7.60
CA LEU A 9 -10.99 -38.48 8.13
C LEU A 9 -11.97 -39.54 7.63
N MET A 10 -13.25 -39.18 7.41
CA MET A 10 -14.22 -40.09 6.81
C MET A 10 -14.01 -40.27 5.29
N ALA A 11 -13.54 -39.24 4.57
CA ALA A 11 -13.19 -39.36 3.17
C ALA A 11 -11.92 -40.22 2.96
N LEU A 12 -10.95 -40.15 3.87
CA LEU A 12 -9.76 -40.99 3.82
C LEU A 12 -10.06 -42.46 4.20
N LEU A 13 -11.06 -42.70 5.07
CA LEU A 13 -11.48 -44.07 5.45
C LEU A 13 -12.35 -44.73 4.35
N MET A 14 -13.03 -43.93 3.49
CA MET A 14 -13.82 -44.46 2.37
C MET A 14 -12.98 -44.78 1.13
N VAL A 15 -11.77 -44.24 1.00
CA VAL A 15 -10.86 -44.58 -0.13
C VAL A 15 -10.16 -45.95 0.12
N VAL A 16 -10.08 -46.43 1.37
CA VAL A 16 -9.45 -47.71 1.69
C VAL A 16 -10.39 -48.91 1.49
N THR A 17 -11.70 -48.72 1.25
CA THR A 17 -12.67 -49.83 1.14
C THR A 17 -13.18 -50.09 -0.29
N ILE A 18 -12.59 -49.46 -1.33
CA ILE A 18 -12.90 -49.80 -2.73
C ILE A 18 -11.57 -50.15 -3.45
N LEU A 19 -10.88 -51.10 -2.91
CA LEU A 19 -9.93 -51.91 -3.67
C LEU A 19 -10.70 -53.19 -4.09
N PRO A 20 -10.77 -53.51 -5.39
CA PRO A 20 -11.38 -54.77 -5.82
C PRO A 20 -10.59 -55.92 -5.21
N ALA A 21 -11.33 -56.93 -4.73
CA ALA A 21 -10.80 -58.14 -4.10
C ALA A 21 -10.05 -59.07 -5.08
N ASN A 22 -9.26 -58.50 -5.99
CA ASN A 22 -8.34 -59.21 -6.87
C ASN A 22 -7.00 -58.45 -6.94
N PHE A 23 -6.43 -58.13 -5.79
CA PHE A 23 -4.98 -58.01 -5.73
C PHE A 23 -4.42 -59.43 -5.74
N THR A 24 -4.11 -59.92 -6.90
CA THR A 24 -3.12 -60.98 -7.03
C THR A 24 -1.88 -60.45 -6.37
N ILE A 25 -1.52 -61.04 -5.22
CA ILE A 25 -0.15 -60.95 -4.74
C ILE A 25 0.66 -61.46 -5.91
N VAL A 26 1.36 -60.57 -6.60
CA VAL A 26 2.37 -60.97 -7.58
C VAL A 26 3.36 -61.78 -6.74
N GLU A 27 3.34 -63.07 -6.96
CA GLU A 27 4.32 -63.99 -6.36
C GLU A 27 5.72 -63.38 -6.56
N ALA A 28 6.59 -63.64 -5.60
CA ALA A 28 7.94 -63.16 -5.53
C ALA A 28 8.52 -62.98 -6.93
N ASN A 29 8.78 -61.75 -7.33
CA ASN A 29 9.40 -61.43 -8.60
C ASN A 29 10.62 -62.34 -8.74
N ASP A 30 10.69 -63.04 -9.87
CA ASP A 30 11.85 -63.84 -10.22
C ASP A 30 13.09 -62.97 -10.23
N THR A 31 13.85 -62.97 -9.14
CA THR A 31 15.07 -62.20 -8.95
C THR A 31 16.26 -62.85 -9.66
N ASN A 32 16.01 -63.64 -10.70
CA ASN A 32 17.05 -64.26 -11.54
C ASN A 32 17.52 -63.33 -12.67
N GLY A 33 17.31 -62.03 -12.54
CA GLY A 33 17.79 -61.03 -13.45
C GLY A 33 19.19 -60.55 -13.11
N ALA A 34 19.96 -60.18 -14.15
CA ALA A 34 21.31 -59.65 -14.01
C ALA A 34 21.62 -58.57 -15.04
N ILE A 35 22.50 -57.66 -14.66
CA ILE A 35 23.11 -56.66 -15.58
C ILE A 35 24.62 -56.95 -15.59
N TYR A 36 25.20 -57.05 -16.77
CA TYR A 36 26.58 -57.35 -17.00
C TYR A 36 27.29 -56.17 -17.62
N LEU A 37 28.34 -55.65 -16.97
CA LEU A 37 29.09 -54.47 -17.39
C LEU A 37 30.57 -54.80 -17.52
N LYS A 38 31.24 -54.38 -18.59
CA LYS A 38 32.67 -54.37 -18.72
C LYS A 38 33.14 -52.91 -18.72
N VAL A 39 33.70 -52.47 -17.61
CA VAL A 39 34.20 -51.12 -17.40
C VAL A 39 35.63 -51.03 -17.90
N THR A 40 35.92 -50.09 -18.79
CA THR A 40 37.21 -49.85 -19.42
C THR A 40 37.60 -48.36 -19.32
N GLY A 41 38.83 -48.03 -19.65
CA GLY A 41 39.26 -46.63 -19.82
C GLY A 41 40.21 -46.10 -18.76
N ALA A 42 40.58 -46.90 -17.75
CA ALA A 42 41.56 -46.47 -16.77
C ALA A 42 42.77 -47.41 -16.74
N SER A 43 43.96 -46.87 -16.89
CA SER A 43 45.23 -47.58 -16.75
C SER A 43 45.80 -47.56 -15.33
N ASP A 44 45.17 -46.88 -14.41
CA ASP A 44 45.65 -46.57 -13.08
C ASP A 44 44.83 -47.24 -11.93
N TRP A 45 43.80 -48.03 -12.24
CA TRP A 45 43.06 -48.78 -11.23
C TRP A 45 43.89 -49.90 -10.64
N THR A 46 44.01 -49.94 -9.31
CA THR A 46 44.77 -50.98 -8.60
C THR A 46 43.87 -51.92 -7.85
N ASN A 47 42.67 -51.50 -7.46
CA ASN A 47 41.66 -52.28 -6.75
C ASN A 47 40.31 -52.23 -7.47
N ALA A 48 39.58 -53.34 -7.50
CA ALA A 48 38.21 -53.37 -8.03
C ALA A 48 37.24 -52.52 -7.22
N ASP A 49 37.54 -52.23 -5.97
CA ASP A 49 36.73 -51.37 -5.08
C ASP A 49 36.91 -49.88 -5.38
N ASP A 50 37.88 -49.51 -6.19
CA ASP A 50 38.05 -48.14 -6.71
C ASP A 50 36.85 -47.74 -7.60
N ILE A 51 36.10 -48.73 -8.13
CA ILE A 51 34.91 -48.53 -8.92
C ILE A 51 33.67 -48.75 -8.04
N LYS A 52 32.90 -47.72 -7.85
CA LYS A 52 31.60 -47.75 -7.16
C LYS A 52 30.46 -47.92 -8.13
N VAL A 53 29.52 -48.77 -7.86
CA VAL A 53 28.31 -49.02 -8.67
C VAL A 53 27.08 -48.84 -7.81
N THR A 54 26.14 -48.05 -8.28
CA THR A 54 24.83 -47.88 -7.66
C THR A 54 23.75 -48.25 -8.68
N VAL A 55 22.77 -49.02 -8.27
CA VAL A 55 21.65 -49.39 -9.14
C VAL A 55 20.35 -48.96 -8.48
N THR A 56 19.54 -48.22 -9.23
CA THR A 56 18.24 -47.74 -8.77
C THR A 56 17.12 -48.27 -9.68
N ASP A 57 15.94 -48.51 -9.08
CA ASP A 57 14.76 -48.92 -9.80
C ASP A 57 14.10 -47.71 -10.54
N SER A 58 13.02 -47.98 -11.27
CA SER A 58 12.26 -46.96 -12.01
C SER A 58 11.62 -45.90 -11.10
N THR A 59 11.60 -46.09 -9.78
CA THR A 59 11.13 -45.09 -8.81
C THR A 59 12.27 -44.25 -8.22
N GLY A 60 13.52 -44.52 -8.63
CA GLY A 60 14.73 -43.86 -8.13
C GLY A 60 15.21 -44.39 -6.76
N LYS A 61 14.65 -45.49 -6.29
CA LYS A 61 15.09 -46.14 -5.04
C LYS A 61 16.25 -47.08 -5.33
N GLU A 62 17.32 -46.98 -4.52
CA GLU A 62 18.45 -47.88 -4.57
C GLU A 62 17.98 -49.32 -4.26
N VAL A 63 18.39 -50.25 -5.10
CA VAL A 63 17.99 -51.67 -5.00
C VAL A 63 19.10 -52.43 -4.31
N GLU A 64 18.73 -53.32 -3.38
CA GLU A 64 19.67 -54.29 -2.83
C GLU A 64 20.05 -55.32 -3.89
N GLN A 65 21.33 -55.41 -4.22
CA GLN A 65 21.86 -56.30 -5.23
C GLN A 65 23.23 -56.85 -4.83
N LYS A 66 23.66 -57.96 -5.45
CA LYS A 66 24.98 -58.49 -5.27
C LYS A 66 25.86 -58.05 -6.44
N PHE A 67 27.08 -57.65 -6.11
CA PHE A 67 28.12 -57.34 -7.07
C PHE A 67 29.23 -58.35 -7.06
N VAL A 68 29.58 -58.87 -8.23
CA VAL A 68 30.82 -59.63 -8.44
C VAL A 68 31.70 -58.84 -9.38
N LYS A 69 32.85 -58.37 -8.90
CA LYS A 69 33.82 -57.59 -9.66
C LYS A 69 35.03 -58.43 -9.99
N THR A 70 35.29 -58.64 -11.28
CA THR A 70 36.41 -59.48 -11.74
C THR A 70 37.38 -58.64 -12.59
N LYS A 71 38.62 -58.51 -12.17
CA LYS A 71 39.66 -57.86 -12.92
C LYS A 71 39.96 -58.64 -14.20
N VAL A 72 40.07 -57.92 -15.35
CA VAL A 72 40.47 -58.48 -16.63
C VAL A 72 41.84 -57.92 -16.96
N VAL A 73 42.81 -58.81 -16.94
CA VAL A 73 44.15 -58.49 -17.49
C VAL A 73 44.15 -59.00 -18.91
N GLU A 74 44.04 -58.13 -19.88
CA GLU A 74 44.21 -58.50 -21.28
C GLU A 74 45.71 -58.85 -21.50
N ALA A 75 45.97 -60.09 -21.89
CA ALA A 75 47.33 -60.48 -22.28
C ALA A 75 47.80 -59.58 -23.44
N GLN A 76 48.95 -58.91 -23.27
CA GLN A 76 49.57 -58.23 -24.36
C GLN A 76 49.81 -59.30 -25.42
N THR A 77 49.22 -59.17 -26.59
CA THR A 77 49.57 -59.93 -27.76
C THR A 77 50.92 -59.42 -28.21
N ASP A 78 51.93 -60.18 -27.82
CA ASP A 78 53.31 -60.01 -28.29
C ASP A 78 53.28 -60.16 -29.81
N SER A 79 53.29 -59.09 -30.56
CA SER A 79 53.52 -59.13 -31.98
C SER A 79 55.02 -59.42 -32.22
N GLY A 80 55.30 -60.71 -32.25
CA GLY A 80 56.64 -61.26 -32.48
C GLY A 80 57.34 -60.61 -33.67
N ASN A 81 58.43 -60.01 -33.32
CA ASN A 81 59.48 -59.60 -34.24
C ASN A 81 60.03 -60.83 -34.92
N THR A 82 59.68 -61.09 -36.16
CA THR A 82 60.43 -61.95 -37.04
C THR A 82 61.14 -61.09 -38.10
N ASN A 83 62.40 -60.81 -37.81
CA ASN A 83 63.37 -60.38 -38.85
C ASN A 83 63.86 -61.61 -39.61
N PRO A 84 63.92 -61.62 -40.95
CA PRO A 84 65.04 -62.19 -41.69
C PRO A 84 65.64 -61.23 -42.71
N ASP A 85 66.90 -60.96 -42.42
CA ASP A 85 68.06 -60.93 -43.36
C ASP A 85 67.87 -60.33 -44.76
N ASN A 86 68.60 -59.22 -44.89
CA ASN A 86 69.65 -58.90 -45.89
C ASN A 86 69.43 -59.33 -47.31
N THR A 87 69.38 -58.35 -48.22
CA THR A 87 70.26 -58.20 -49.41
C THR A 87 69.94 -56.85 -50.09
N ASN A 88 71.02 -56.04 -50.18
CA ASN A 88 71.20 -54.97 -51.16
C ASN A 88 71.61 -55.60 -52.50
N PRO A 89 71.45 -55.08 -53.71
CA PRO A 89 72.07 -53.79 -54.09
C PRO A 89 71.34 -52.99 -55.21
N ASP A 90 71.87 -51.78 -55.34
CA ASP A 90 72.12 -50.99 -56.53
C ASP A 90 71.05 -50.26 -57.33
N ASN A 91 71.14 -48.95 -57.24
CA ASN A 91 71.59 -48.03 -58.32
C ASN A 91 70.57 -47.44 -59.32
N THR A 92 70.82 -46.16 -59.53
CA THR A 92 70.56 -45.30 -60.71
C THR A 92 69.20 -44.56 -60.68
N ASP A 93 69.25 -43.30 -60.52
CA ASP A 93 69.67 -42.13 -61.32
C ASP A 93 68.52 -41.34 -61.93
N SER A 94 68.71 -40.04 -61.80
CA SER A 94 68.31 -38.97 -62.71
C SER A 94 66.85 -38.46 -62.74
N GLY A 95 66.79 -37.18 -62.50
CA GLY A 95 66.26 -36.21 -63.42
C GLY A 95 65.16 -35.32 -62.80
N ASN A 96 65.49 -34.22 -62.28
CA ASN A 96 65.67 -32.88 -62.85
C ASN A 96 64.43 -32.25 -63.49
N THR A 97 64.28 -31.01 -63.15
CA THR A 97 63.66 -29.81 -63.76
C THR A 97 62.31 -29.40 -63.16
N ASP A 98 62.20 -28.30 -62.70
CA ASP A 98 62.56 -26.87 -62.82
C ASP A 98 61.35 -25.99 -63.01
N SER A 99 61.48 -24.80 -62.47
CA SER A 99 60.77 -23.54 -62.78
C SER A 99 59.27 -23.44 -62.46
N GLY A 100 58.81 -22.41 -61.91
CA GLY A 100 59.23 -21.04 -61.82
C GLY A 100 58.05 -20.20 -61.30
N ASN A 101 58.37 -19.33 -60.48
CA ASN A 101 58.22 -17.88 -60.54
C ASN A 101 56.83 -17.26 -60.74
N ASN A 102 56.39 -16.45 -59.84
CA ASN A 102 56.33 -14.98 -59.91
C ASN A 102 55.33 -14.38 -58.92
N ASN A 103 55.86 -13.51 -58.14
CA ASN A 103 55.26 -12.34 -57.51
C ASN A 103 54.93 -11.30 -58.63
N PRO A 104 54.16 -10.19 -58.51
CA PRO A 104 54.25 -9.19 -57.42
C PRO A 104 53.02 -8.34 -57.18
N GLY A 105 53.13 -7.46 -56.20
CA GLY A 105 52.62 -6.06 -56.20
C GLY A 105 51.50 -5.75 -55.25
N ASN A 106 51.76 -5.11 -54.20
CA ASN A 106 52.02 -3.67 -53.91
C ASN A 106 50.80 -2.74 -54.01
N THR A 107 50.56 -1.99 -53.03
CA THR A 107 50.46 -0.55 -52.71
C THR A 107 49.32 -0.32 -51.75
N ASP A 108 49.45 0.30 -50.63
CA ASP A 108 50.01 1.55 -50.10
C ASP A 108 48.89 2.53 -49.66
N THR A 109 49.24 3.32 -48.65
CA THR A 109 48.72 4.57 -48.16
C THR A 109 47.56 4.46 -47.18
N GLY A 110 47.58 5.07 -46.06
CA GLY A 110 48.42 6.04 -45.39
C GLY A 110 47.62 6.74 -44.27
N LYS A 111 48.34 7.09 -43.24
CA LYS A 111 48.27 8.35 -42.45
C LYS A 111 46.93 8.73 -41.77
N ASP A 112 46.88 9.35 -40.65
CA ASP A 112 47.78 10.05 -39.73
C ASP A 112 47.12 10.27 -38.39
N ASP A 113 47.91 10.40 -37.37
CA ASP A 113 48.12 11.37 -36.30
C ASP A 113 47.15 11.32 -35.08
N ALA A 114 47.56 11.49 -33.90
CA ALA A 114 48.72 11.91 -33.16
C ALA A 114 48.35 12.08 -31.65
N ALA A 115 49.35 11.87 -30.83
CA ALA A 115 49.64 12.56 -29.58
C ALA A 115 48.76 12.27 -28.36
N GLY A 116 49.26 12.06 -27.25
CA GLY A 116 50.54 12.19 -26.60
C GLY A 116 50.45 12.06 -25.10
N LYS A 117 51.58 11.67 -24.58
CA LYS A 117 52.24 12.11 -23.34
C LYS A 117 51.76 11.55 -22.00
N ASP A 118 52.60 10.97 -21.37
CA ASP A 118 53.77 11.05 -20.46
C ASP A 118 53.34 10.62 -19.06
N THR A 119 54.05 10.02 -18.22
CA THR A 119 55.45 9.82 -17.87
C THR A 119 55.56 8.86 -16.71
N GLU A 120 56.53 8.11 -16.69
CA GLU A 120 57.65 7.81 -15.80
C GLU A 120 57.39 6.80 -14.69
N ASN A 121 58.21 5.90 -14.38
CA ASN A 121 59.60 5.51 -14.55
C ASN A 121 60.00 4.61 -13.39
N THR A 122 60.97 3.87 -13.59
CA THR A 122 61.98 3.17 -12.79
C THR A 122 61.60 1.73 -12.42
N GLY A 123 62.33 0.73 -12.74
CA GLY A 123 63.72 0.57 -13.11
C GLY A 123 64.23 -0.73 -12.57
N SER A 124 64.96 -1.36 -13.37
CA SER A 124 66.23 -2.05 -13.14
C SER A 124 66.22 -3.58 -13.13
N GLU A 125 66.74 -4.11 -14.21
CA GLU A 125 67.91 -5.05 -14.40
C GLU A 125 67.69 -6.47 -13.85
N SER A 126 68.08 -7.52 -14.50
CA SER A 126 68.96 -7.84 -15.68
C SER A 126 68.98 -9.35 -15.86
N GLY A 127 69.27 -9.81 -17.02
CA GLY A 127 69.83 -11.12 -17.19
C GLY A 127 69.22 -11.97 -18.32
N SER A 128 69.87 -11.84 -19.45
CA SER A 128 69.77 -12.67 -20.63
C SER A 128 69.93 -14.16 -20.32
N ASP A 129 69.21 -15.03 -21.03
CA ASP A 129 69.81 -15.86 -22.03
C ASP A 129 68.77 -16.52 -22.93
N ASN A 130 69.22 -16.60 -24.15
CA ASN A 130 68.53 -17.05 -25.32
C ASN A 130 68.74 -18.55 -25.47
N SER A 131 67.69 -19.36 -25.67
CA SER A 131 67.81 -20.57 -26.51
C SER A 131 66.43 -21.02 -27.00
N ASN A 132 66.25 -20.85 -28.28
CA ASN A 132 65.22 -21.47 -29.09
C ASN A 132 65.48 -22.99 -29.17
N GLU A 133 64.46 -23.79 -28.80
CA GLU A 133 64.30 -25.12 -29.42
C GLU A 133 62.79 -25.49 -29.45
N PRO A 134 62.35 -26.21 -30.50
CA PRO A 134 60.91 -26.44 -30.72
C PRO A 134 60.40 -27.56 -29.83
N ALA A 135 59.23 -27.33 -29.24
CA ALA A 135 58.52 -28.32 -28.47
C ALA A 135 58.07 -29.49 -29.33
N GLY A 136 58.84 -30.58 -29.22
CA GLY A 136 58.38 -31.90 -29.61
C GLY A 136 57.22 -32.34 -28.71
N GLN A 137 56.19 -32.84 -29.33
CA GLN A 137 55.18 -33.60 -28.64
C GLN A 137 55.85 -34.82 -27.96
N ALA A 138 55.98 -34.73 -26.62
CA ALA A 138 56.27 -35.91 -25.83
C ALA A 138 54.96 -36.66 -25.65
N ASP A 139 54.83 -37.79 -26.31
CA ASP A 139 53.92 -38.84 -26.01
C ASP A 139 54.26 -39.32 -24.57
N GLU A 140 53.55 -38.88 -23.55
CA GLU A 140 53.73 -39.40 -22.21
C GLU A 140 53.20 -40.83 -22.18
N GLN A 141 54.07 -41.78 -22.46
CA GLN A 141 53.93 -43.16 -22.04
C GLN A 141 53.92 -43.19 -20.51
N GLN A 142 52.68 -43.13 -19.94
CA GLN A 142 52.47 -43.29 -18.51
C GLN A 142 52.80 -44.73 -18.11
N ASP A 143 53.94 -44.94 -17.44
CA ASP A 143 54.30 -46.19 -16.84
C ASP A 143 53.14 -46.75 -15.99
N ALA A 144 52.63 -47.90 -16.40
CA ALA A 144 51.52 -48.53 -15.67
C ALA A 144 51.95 -48.86 -14.24
N LYS A 145 51.22 -48.39 -13.26
CA LYS A 145 51.45 -48.69 -11.83
C LYS A 145 51.42 -50.21 -11.60
N PRO A 146 52.40 -50.84 -10.86
CA PRO A 146 52.40 -52.27 -10.63
C PRO A 146 51.10 -52.78 -10.04
N GLY A 147 50.44 -53.73 -10.74
CA GLY A 147 49.14 -54.31 -10.35
C GLY A 147 47.92 -53.56 -10.92
N ALA A 148 48.12 -52.52 -11.76
CA ALA A 148 47.06 -51.84 -12.46
C ALA A 148 46.40 -52.76 -13.50
N PHE A 149 45.12 -52.55 -13.71
CA PHE A 149 44.30 -53.22 -14.74
C PHE A 149 43.50 -52.18 -15.51
N ASN A 150 43.20 -52.48 -16.77
CA ASN A 150 42.53 -51.52 -17.68
C ASN A 150 41.04 -51.85 -17.87
N SER A 151 40.56 -52.96 -17.38
CA SER A 151 39.16 -53.32 -17.43
C SER A 151 38.71 -54.18 -16.26
N ILE A 152 37.44 -54.06 -15.91
CA ILE A 152 36.78 -54.86 -14.87
C ILE A 152 35.42 -55.29 -15.36
N LYS A 153 35.11 -56.58 -15.22
CA LYS A 153 33.77 -57.13 -15.37
C LYS A 153 33.02 -56.97 -14.07
N ILE A 154 31.80 -56.46 -14.15
CA ILE A 154 30.90 -56.29 -12.99
C ILE A 154 29.60 -57.02 -13.31
N ASP A 155 29.31 -58.05 -12.54
CA ASP A 155 28.08 -58.77 -12.59
C ASP A 155 27.19 -58.26 -11.47
N VAL A 156 26.05 -57.65 -11.81
CA VAL A 156 25.01 -57.19 -10.87
C VAL A 156 23.91 -58.21 -10.94
N THR A 157 23.65 -58.92 -9.83
CA THR A 157 22.70 -60.03 -9.77
C THR A 157 21.58 -59.77 -8.74
N ASP A 158 20.64 -60.67 -8.65
CA ASP A 158 19.45 -60.58 -7.74
C ASP A 158 18.51 -59.44 -8.16
N LEU A 159 18.47 -59.11 -9.44
CA LEU A 159 17.54 -58.14 -10.04
C LEU A 159 16.28 -58.86 -10.58
N VAL A 160 15.22 -58.11 -10.81
CA VAL A 160 14.01 -58.61 -11.47
C VAL A 160 14.30 -58.64 -12.98
N LYS A 161 14.21 -59.82 -13.56
CA LYS A 161 14.41 -60.00 -15.01
C LYS A 161 13.43 -59.13 -15.80
N ASP A 162 13.90 -58.62 -16.96
CA ASP A 162 13.16 -57.77 -17.90
C ASP A 162 12.70 -56.39 -17.32
N SER A 163 13.21 -56.05 -16.12
CA SER A 163 12.99 -54.74 -15.53
C SER A 163 14.14 -53.77 -15.86
N ASN A 164 13.82 -52.48 -15.98
CA ASN A 164 14.78 -51.41 -16.24
C ASN A 164 15.32 -50.84 -14.94
N TYR A 165 16.60 -50.63 -14.90
CA TYR A 165 17.36 -50.07 -13.80
C TYR A 165 18.28 -48.95 -14.29
N SER A 166 18.37 -47.88 -13.54
CA SER A 166 19.41 -46.88 -13.75
C SER A 166 20.67 -47.32 -13.04
N VAL A 167 21.77 -47.48 -13.78
CA VAL A 167 23.08 -47.87 -13.30
C VAL A 167 24.00 -46.69 -13.32
N ASP A 168 24.50 -46.29 -12.15
CA ASP A 168 25.52 -45.25 -11.98
C ASP A 168 26.87 -45.86 -11.63
N ILE A 169 27.94 -45.47 -12.32
CA ILE A 169 29.31 -45.90 -12.06
C ILE A 169 30.18 -44.70 -11.78
N SER A 170 30.98 -44.75 -10.73
CA SER A 170 31.91 -43.70 -10.35
C SER A 170 33.27 -44.27 -9.95
N SER A 171 34.34 -43.51 -10.23
CA SER A 171 35.69 -43.75 -9.76
C SER A 171 36.43 -42.41 -9.62
N ASP A 172 37.32 -42.31 -8.65
CA ASP A 172 38.10 -41.08 -8.42
C ASP A 172 38.93 -40.69 -9.63
N GLY A 173 38.84 -39.43 -10.02
CA GLY A 173 39.53 -38.90 -11.19
C GLY A 173 38.82 -39.13 -12.53
N TYR A 174 37.64 -39.71 -12.52
CA TYR A 174 36.82 -39.98 -13.68
C TYR A 174 35.47 -39.29 -13.59
N LEU A 175 34.81 -39.04 -14.74
CA LEU A 175 33.45 -38.59 -14.83
C LEU A 175 32.52 -39.72 -14.36
N PHE A 176 31.37 -39.35 -13.80
CA PHE A 176 30.31 -40.32 -13.51
C PHE A 176 29.76 -40.89 -14.82
N TRP A 177 29.45 -42.17 -14.85
CA TRP A 177 28.75 -42.80 -15.96
C TRP A 177 27.36 -43.23 -15.49
N LYS A 178 26.37 -43.03 -16.33
CA LYS A 178 24.97 -43.39 -16.00
C LYS A 178 24.26 -43.88 -17.24
N LYS A 179 23.56 -44.99 -17.10
CA LYS A 179 22.75 -45.55 -18.19
C LYS A 179 21.59 -46.39 -17.66
N GLU A 180 20.48 -46.32 -18.37
CA GLU A 180 19.37 -47.25 -18.17
C GLU A 180 19.76 -48.62 -18.78
N CYS A 181 19.68 -49.65 -17.95
CA CYS A 181 19.98 -51.04 -18.30
C CYS A 181 18.80 -51.92 -18.01
N THR A 182 18.44 -52.81 -18.92
CA THR A 182 17.43 -53.84 -18.66
C THR A 182 18.11 -55.10 -18.10
N ALA A 183 17.61 -55.61 -16.97
CA ALA A 183 18.11 -56.85 -16.42
C ALA A 183 17.72 -58.03 -17.30
N VAL A 184 18.75 -58.81 -17.70
CA VAL A 184 18.58 -60.05 -18.47
C VAL A 184 18.59 -61.26 -17.54
N GLU A 185 18.21 -62.44 -18.04
CA GLU A 185 18.35 -63.67 -17.30
C GLU A 185 19.82 -63.96 -16.93
N ALA A 186 20.07 -64.30 -15.69
CA ALA A 186 21.41 -64.61 -15.20
C ALA A 186 22.01 -65.80 -15.99
N SER A 187 23.23 -65.62 -16.48
CA SER A 187 23.89 -66.52 -17.43
C SER A 187 25.30 -66.88 -16.98
N TYR A 188 25.71 -68.09 -17.27
CA TYR A 188 27.09 -68.53 -17.09
C TYR A 188 28.02 -68.03 -18.22
N SER A 189 27.47 -67.51 -19.31
CA SER A 189 28.22 -66.96 -20.44
C SER A 189 27.62 -65.57 -20.82
N PRO A 190 27.75 -64.58 -19.99
CA PRO A 190 27.07 -63.30 -20.17
C PRO A 190 27.68 -62.48 -21.26
N VAL A 191 26.83 -61.67 -21.95
CA VAL A 191 27.24 -60.59 -22.85
C VAL A 191 27.37 -59.35 -22.02
N TYR A 192 28.55 -58.74 -21.99
CA TYR A 192 28.82 -57.54 -21.21
C TYR A 192 28.51 -56.27 -22.02
N THR A 193 27.87 -55.34 -21.40
CA THR A 193 27.78 -53.96 -21.91
C THR A 193 29.06 -53.22 -21.62
N GLU A 194 29.70 -52.70 -22.66
CA GLU A 194 30.94 -51.92 -22.52
C GLU A 194 30.61 -50.55 -21.88
N VAL A 195 31.41 -50.19 -20.90
CA VAL A 195 31.38 -48.93 -20.17
C VAL A 195 32.77 -48.29 -20.26
N ALA A 196 32.92 -47.26 -21.09
CA ALA A 196 34.16 -46.52 -21.19
C ALA A 196 34.16 -45.35 -20.19
N MET A 197 34.95 -45.45 -19.13
CA MET A 197 35.12 -44.35 -18.17
C MET A 197 35.96 -43.23 -18.76
N VAL A 198 35.49 -42.02 -18.68
CA VAL A 198 36.15 -40.82 -19.18
C VAL A 198 36.89 -40.12 -18.04
N LYS A 199 38.20 -39.89 -18.22
CA LYS A 199 39.03 -39.18 -17.23
C LYS A 199 38.51 -37.77 -17.04
N ASP A 200 38.37 -37.34 -15.78
CA ASP A 200 37.88 -35.98 -15.45
C ASP A 200 38.97 -34.93 -15.72
N THR A 201 39.00 -34.37 -16.93
CA THR A 201 39.82 -33.24 -17.33
C THR A 201 39.15 -31.89 -17.13
N TYR A 202 37.89 -31.86 -16.68
CA TYR A 202 37.07 -30.66 -16.52
C TYR A 202 37.25 -30.03 -15.14
N LYS A 203 38.48 -29.69 -14.75
CA LYS A 203 38.82 -29.14 -13.44
C LYS A 203 38.27 -27.74 -13.22
N GLU A 204 38.11 -26.94 -14.27
CA GLU A 204 37.60 -25.56 -14.27
C GLU A 204 36.08 -25.51 -14.45
N PHE A 205 35.39 -26.67 -14.45
CA PHE A 205 33.92 -26.69 -14.59
C PHE A 205 33.27 -26.11 -13.32
N ALA A 206 32.79 -24.87 -13.43
CA ALA A 206 32.20 -24.10 -12.33
C ALA A 206 31.19 -23.11 -12.88
N PHE A 207 30.20 -22.72 -12.05
CA PHE A 207 29.28 -21.64 -12.40
C PHE A 207 30.05 -20.33 -12.60
N SER A 208 29.75 -19.63 -13.69
CA SER A 208 30.19 -18.26 -13.96
C SER A 208 29.04 -17.23 -13.73
N THR A 209 27.83 -17.71 -13.53
CA THR A 209 26.66 -16.89 -13.20
C THR A 209 26.86 -16.18 -11.87
N ASN A 210 26.54 -14.88 -11.84
CA ASN A 210 26.43 -14.13 -10.59
C ASN A 210 25.07 -14.38 -9.95
N PHE A 211 25.05 -15.00 -8.78
CA PHE A 211 23.83 -15.33 -8.03
C PHE A 211 23.43 -14.28 -6.99
N ASN A 212 24.09 -13.12 -6.99
CA ASN A 212 23.76 -12.03 -6.04
C ASN A 212 22.56 -11.21 -6.53
N ASP A 213 21.80 -10.70 -5.59
CA ASP A 213 20.72 -9.72 -5.81
C ASP A 213 19.58 -10.19 -6.74
N TRP A 214 19.37 -11.48 -6.83
CA TRP A 214 18.24 -12.02 -7.58
C TRP A 214 16.92 -11.65 -6.91
N LYS A 215 15.92 -11.28 -7.72
CA LYS A 215 14.62 -10.78 -7.25
C LYS A 215 13.47 -11.49 -7.96
N PRO A 216 12.33 -11.71 -7.28
CA PRO A 216 11.12 -12.21 -7.93
C PRO A 216 10.68 -11.33 -9.10
N GLY A 217 10.17 -11.95 -10.16
CA GLY A 217 9.70 -11.26 -11.36
C GLY A 217 10.79 -10.90 -12.35
N THR A 218 12.06 -11.32 -12.11
CA THR A 218 13.18 -11.12 -13.03
C THR A 218 13.60 -12.42 -13.70
N THR A 219 14.40 -12.33 -14.76
CA THR A 219 15.03 -13.47 -15.40
C THR A 219 16.54 -13.35 -15.32
N GLN A 220 17.21 -14.50 -15.27
CA GLN A 220 18.67 -14.61 -15.27
C GLN A 220 19.07 -15.72 -16.23
N THR A 221 20.31 -15.71 -16.71
CA THR A 221 20.85 -16.79 -17.55
C THR A 221 21.90 -17.53 -16.77
N LEU A 222 21.79 -18.87 -16.72
CA LEU A 222 22.83 -19.72 -16.15
C LEU A 222 23.98 -19.89 -17.12
N ALA A 223 25.17 -19.86 -16.60
CA ALA A 223 26.40 -20.08 -17.39
C ALA A 223 27.46 -20.75 -16.53
N VAL A 224 28.30 -21.53 -17.17
CA VAL A 224 29.46 -22.20 -16.56
C VAL A 224 30.71 -21.93 -17.37
N ASN A 225 31.85 -22.01 -16.70
CA ASN A 225 33.17 -22.10 -17.32
C ASN A 225 33.62 -23.56 -17.38
N GLY A 226 34.64 -23.87 -18.19
CA GLY A 226 35.35 -25.15 -18.21
C GLY A 226 34.58 -26.31 -18.86
N ALA A 227 33.44 -26.08 -19.53
CA ALA A 227 32.66 -27.12 -20.20
C ALA A 227 33.21 -27.51 -21.56
N GLY A 228 34.09 -26.69 -22.19
CA GLY A 228 34.50 -26.87 -23.57
C GLY A 228 33.33 -26.78 -24.55
N ASN A 229 33.26 -27.68 -25.51
CA ASN A 229 32.16 -27.76 -26.49
C ASN A 229 31.07 -28.78 -26.10
N ASN A 230 31.05 -29.22 -24.85
CA ASN A 230 30.12 -30.25 -24.41
C ASN A 230 28.77 -29.63 -24.01
N ILE A 231 27.73 -30.44 -24.03
CA ILE A 231 26.38 -30.05 -23.64
C ILE A 231 26.34 -29.93 -22.13
N VAL A 232 25.76 -28.81 -21.65
CA VAL A 232 25.47 -28.58 -20.24
C VAL A 232 23.97 -28.44 -20.11
N LYS A 233 23.39 -29.11 -19.13
CA LYS A 233 21.98 -28.95 -18.72
C LYS A 233 21.91 -28.35 -17.33
N TYR A 234 20.94 -27.48 -17.12
CA TYR A 234 20.73 -26.86 -15.84
C TYR A 234 19.40 -27.31 -15.22
N ALA A 235 19.37 -27.39 -13.90
CA ALA A 235 18.17 -27.72 -13.14
C ALA A 235 18.06 -26.86 -11.88
N SER A 236 16.85 -26.56 -11.48
CA SER A 236 16.51 -25.93 -10.22
C SER A 236 16.03 -26.97 -9.22
N SER A 237 16.38 -26.82 -7.94
CA SER A 237 15.87 -27.67 -6.85
C SER A 237 14.42 -27.37 -6.52
N ASP A 238 13.90 -26.17 -6.89
CA ASP A 238 12.52 -25.74 -6.67
C ASP A 238 12.07 -24.83 -7.83
N GLN A 239 11.30 -25.43 -8.74
CA GLN A 239 10.74 -24.73 -9.91
C GLN A 239 9.60 -23.77 -9.56
N GLU A 240 9.03 -23.84 -8.34
CA GLU A 240 8.06 -22.87 -7.85
C GLU A 240 8.73 -21.56 -7.40
N ILE A 241 10.00 -21.64 -6.96
CA ILE A 241 10.80 -20.47 -6.62
C ILE A 241 11.49 -19.91 -7.86
N ALA A 242 12.20 -20.77 -8.61
CA ALA A 242 12.97 -20.39 -9.79
C ALA A 242 12.92 -21.50 -10.83
N ASP A 243 12.35 -21.22 -11.97
CA ASP A 243 12.11 -22.16 -13.06
C ASP A 243 13.17 -21.98 -14.16
N VAL A 244 13.82 -23.08 -14.54
CA VAL A 244 14.86 -23.09 -15.56
C VAL A 244 14.28 -23.59 -16.88
N ASP A 245 14.35 -22.78 -17.92
CA ASP A 245 14.06 -23.21 -19.29
C ASP A 245 15.26 -24.00 -19.83
N GLU A 246 15.10 -25.30 -20.00
CA GLU A 246 16.14 -26.23 -20.43
C GLU A 246 16.68 -25.96 -21.85
N THR A 247 15.98 -25.15 -22.65
CA THR A 247 16.35 -24.85 -24.03
C THR A 247 17.18 -23.58 -24.14
N THR A 248 16.89 -22.61 -23.29
CA THR A 248 17.48 -21.26 -23.34
C THR A 248 18.43 -20.97 -22.17
N ASP A 249 18.51 -21.87 -21.19
CA ASP A 249 19.27 -21.71 -19.95
C ASP A 249 18.83 -20.49 -19.12
N VAL A 250 17.64 -19.96 -19.41
CA VAL A 250 17.05 -18.81 -18.72
C VAL A 250 16.28 -19.28 -17.50
N VAL A 251 16.57 -18.66 -16.37
CA VAL A 251 15.86 -18.84 -15.11
C VAL A 251 14.81 -17.75 -14.97
N THR A 252 13.55 -18.13 -14.79
CA THR A 252 12.47 -17.24 -14.39
C THR A 252 12.30 -17.31 -12.87
N ILE A 253 12.55 -16.20 -12.19
CA ILE A 253 12.45 -16.12 -10.73
C ILE A 253 11.02 -15.75 -10.35
N LYS A 254 10.29 -16.68 -9.73
CA LYS A 254 8.86 -16.56 -9.44
C LYS A 254 8.58 -16.03 -8.04
N LYS A 255 9.34 -16.48 -7.02
CA LYS A 255 9.13 -16.21 -5.60
C LYS A 255 10.45 -15.92 -4.88
N ALA A 256 10.35 -15.29 -3.72
CA ALA A 256 11.47 -15.21 -2.80
C ALA A 256 11.68 -16.56 -2.09
N GLY A 257 12.90 -16.83 -1.67
CA GLY A 257 13.21 -18.08 -1.00
C GLY A 257 14.68 -18.50 -1.19
N LYS A 258 14.97 -19.76 -0.91
CA LYS A 258 16.27 -20.37 -1.16
C LYS A 258 16.10 -21.48 -2.19
N VAL A 259 16.98 -21.50 -3.16
CA VAL A 259 16.98 -22.48 -4.23
C VAL A 259 18.42 -22.88 -4.58
N SER A 260 18.62 -24.11 -5.02
CA SER A 260 19.92 -24.58 -5.51
C SER A 260 19.85 -24.83 -7.02
N PHE A 261 20.92 -24.53 -7.74
CA PHE A 261 21.03 -24.80 -9.16
C PHE A 261 22.09 -25.85 -9.40
N THR A 262 21.80 -26.81 -10.26
CA THR A 262 22.72 -27.85 -10.67
C THR A 262 23.01 -27.70 -12.14
N ALA A 263 24.29 -27.74 -12.52
CA ALA A 263 24.76 -27.85 -13.91
C ALA A 263 25.34 -29.24 -14.15
N THR A 264 24.87 -29.91 -15.19
CA THR A 264 25.31 -31.23 -15.60
C THR A 264 25.99 -31.14 -16.95
N LEU A 265 27.30 -31.38 -16.97
CA LEU A 265 28.11 -31.53 -18.15
C LEU A 265 28.03 -32.98 -18.66
N SER A 266 27.68 -33.19 -19.91
CA SER A 266 27.58 -34.51 -20.55
C SER A 266 28.68 -34.75 -21.56
N VAL A 267 29.36 -35.88 -21.47
CA VAL A 267 30.42 -36.36 -22.38
C VAL A 267 30.11 -37.81 -22.77
N GLY A 268 29.37 -37.99 -23.85
CA GLY A 268 28.79 -39.29 -24.19
C GLY A 268 27.80 -39.76 -23.09
N ASP A 269 28.01 -41.00 -22.60
CA ASP A 269 27.22 -41.56 -21.46
C ASP A 269 27.80 -41.13 -20.10
N SER A 270 28.88 -40.35 -20.06
CA SER A 270 29.50 -39.85 -18.84
C SER A 270 29.05 -38.43 -18.53
N TYR A 271 29.07 -38.05 -17.26
CA TYR A 271 28.66 -36.72 -16.83
C TYR A 271 29.44 -36.21 -15.61
N LYS A 272 29.39 -34.92 -15.42
CA LYS A 272 29.86 -34.24 -14.20
C LYS A 272 28.83 -33.23 -13.76
N THR A 273 28.54 -33.21 -12.48
CA THR A 273 27.62 -32.24 -11.90
C THR A 273 28.34 -31.29 -10.96
N ILE A 274 27.92 -30.05 -10.99
CA ILE A 274 28.23 -29.03 -9.98
C ILE A 274 26.95 -28.44 -9.47
N THR A 275 26.93 -28.02 -8.21
CA THR A 275 25.75 -27.43 -7.57
C THR A 275 26.13 -26.11 -6.91
N GLN A 276 25.37 -25.08 -7.21
CA GLN A 276 25.35 -23.83 -6.44
C GLN A 276 24.20 -23.91 -5.44
N SER A 277 24.55 -24.13 -4.17
CA SER A 277 23.58 -24.31 -3.11
C SER A 277 23.12 -22.97 -2.51
N ASP A 278 21.91 -22.96 -1.95
CA ASP A 278 21.39 -21.89 -1.09
C ASP A 278 21.41 -20.49 -1.71
N VAL A 279 21.15 -20.39 -3.03
CA VAL A 279 20.96 -19.09 -3.67
C VAL A 279 19.76 -18.42 -3.02
N ALA A 280 20.01 -17.29 -2.35
CA ALA A 280 18.99 -16.56 -1.63
C ALA A 280 18.33 -15.52 -2.54
N ILE A 281 17.02 -15.62 -2.70
CA ILE A 281 16.19 -14.66 -3.42
C ILE A 281 15.40 -13.86 -2.40
N ALA A 282 15.74 -12.57 -2.25
CA ALA A 282 15.11 -11.69 -1.28
C ALA A 282 13.78 -11.17 -1.81
N LYS A 283 12.81 -10.95 -0.90
CA LYS A 283 11.56 -10.26 -1.21
C LYS A 283 11.82 -8.83 -1.69
N LEU A 284 10.92 -8.34 -2.51
CA LEU A 284 10.87 -6.94 -2.93
C LEU A 284 10.21 -6.09 -1.85
N ASP A 285 10.61 -4.84 -1.73
CA ASP A 285 9.92 -3.90 -0.88
C ASP A 285 8.71 -3.31 -1.61
N GLN A 286 7.64 -3.05 -0.85
CA GLN A 286 6.47 -2.33 -1.30
C GLN A 286 6.15 -1.20 -0.33
N THR A 287 5.40 -0.21 -0.80
CA THR A 287 4.94 0.91 0.02
C THR A 287 3.44 1.07 -0.15
N LEU A 288 2.78 1.61 0.87
CA LEU A 288 1.38 2.00 0.80
C LEU A 288 1.27 3.51 0.68
N SER A 289 0.35 3.99 -0.15
CA SER A 289 -0.02 5.40 -0.27
C SER A 289 -1.52 5.56 -0.17
N PHE A 290 -1.97 6.64 0.51
CA PHE A 290 -3.38 6.99 0.57
C PHE A 290 -3.74 7.90 -0.60
N THR A 291 -4.87 7.60 -1.27
CA THR A 291 -5.48 8.44 -2.29
C THR A 291 -6.60 9.26 -1.65
N ASP A 292 -6.81 10.49 -2.12
CA ASP A 292 -7.88 11.39 -1.67
C ASP A 292 -7.87 11.70 -0.16
N ALA A 293 -6.68 11.76 0.43
CA ALA A 293 -6.48 12.01 1.85
C ALA A 293 -6.90 13.46 2.20
N LYS A 294 -8.07 13.63 2.83
CA LYS A 294 -8.55 14.92 3.34
C LYS A 294 -7.84 15.25 4.64
N THR A 295 -7.24 16.43 4.72
CA THR A 295 -6.57 16.91 5.94
C THR A 295 -7.56 17.32 7.03
N GLU A 296 -8.78 17.72 6.63
CA GLU A 296 -9.87 18.17 7.50
C GLU A 296 -11.20 17.58 7.06
N VAL A 297 -12.04 17.25 8.03
CA VAL A 297 -13.41 16.75 7.83
C VAL A 297 -14.30 17.34 8.93
N TYR A 298 -15.60 17.31 8.72
CA TYR A 298 -16.60 17.79 9.64
C TYR A 298 -17.50 16.67 10.15
N VAL A 299 -18.18 16.87 11.27
CA VAL A 299 -19.14 15.88 11.81
C VAL A 299 -20.17 15.52 10.75
N GLY A 300 -20.36 14.22 10.54
CA GLY A 300 -21.24 13.66 9.53
C GLY A 300 -20.60 13.41 8.17
N ASP A 301 -19.35 13.84 7.95
CA ASP A 301 -18.62 13.50 6.73
C ASP A 301 -18.34 12.00 6.68
N GLU A 302 -18.67 11.40 5.54
CA GLU A 302 -18.28 10.05 5.20
C GLU A 302 -16.88 10.08 4.53
N VAL A 303 -15.98 9.32 5.09
CA VAL A 303 -14.59 9.26 4.64
C VAL A 303 -14.28 7.85 4.16
N ALA A 304 -13.81 7.73 2.94
CA ALA A 304 -13.24 6.50 2.40
C ALA A 304 -11.72 6.64 2.38
N THR A 305 -11.06 5.99 3.32
CA THR A 305 -9.60 6.04 3.43
C THR A 305 -9.00 4.96 2.54
N ALA A 306 -8.96 5.19 1.23
CA ALA A 306 -8.40 4.22 0.30
C ALA A 306 -6.87 4.28 0.29
N ALA A 307 -6.24 3.13 0.42
CA ALA A 307 -4.81 2.97 0.25
C ALA A 307 -4.49 2.03 -0.92
N SER A 308 -3.40 2.27 -1.60
CA SER A 308 -2.89 1.44 -2.69
C SER A 308 -1.45 1.05 -2.45
N SER A 309 -1.08 -0.17 -2.88
CA SER A 309 0.31 -0.63 -2.88
C SER A 309 1.05 -0.11 -4.12
N SER A 310 2.35 0.17 -3.98
CA SER A 310 3.26 0.41 -5.09
C SER A 310 3.48 -0.84 -5.95
N ALA A 311 3.22 -2.04 -5.41
CA ALA A 311 3.30 -3.31 -6.09
C ALA A 311 1.91 -3.72 -6.62
N SER A 312 1.70 -3.60 -7.94
CA SER A 312 0.40 -3.85 -8.57
C SER A 312 0.01 -5.32 -8.61
N ASP A 313 0.96 -6.23 -8.45
CA ASP A 313 0.79 -7.69 -8.44
C ASP A 313 0.96 -8.32 -7.05
N ALA A 314 1.03 -7.50 -5.99
CA ALA A 314 1.01 -8.00 -4.62
C ALA A 314 -0.35 -8.65 -4.30
N ASN A 315 -0.31 -9.86 -3.75
CA ASN A 315 -1.50 -10.64 -3.40
C ASN A 315 -2.03 -10.31 -1.99
N GLY A 316 -1.29 -9.52 -1.23
CA GLY A 316 -1.68 -9.12 0.11
C GLY A 316 -2.93 -8.25 0.10
N LYS A 317 -3.88 -8.54 1.01
CA LYS A 317 -5.06 -7.70 1.22
C LYS A 317 -4.69 -6.53 2.12
N ILE A 318 -5.03 -5.31 1.70
CA ILE A 318 -4.88 -4.12 2.54
C ILE A 318 -5.94 -4.16 3.64
N THR A 319 -5.51 -3.96 4.87
CA THR A 319 -6.37 -3.89 6.06
C THR A 319 -6.22 -2.54 6.75
N TYR A 320 -7.28 -2.11 7.43
CA TYR A 320 -7.32 -0.81 8.10
C TYR A 320 -7.58 -0.96 9.60
N SER A 321 -6.97 -0.07 10.38
CA SER A 321 -7.19 0.03 11.82
C SER A 321 -7.10 1.48 12.29
N VAL A 322 -7.79 1.81 13.37
CA VAL A 322 -7.70 3.12 13.99
C VAL A 322 -6.53 3.13 14.97
N VAL A 323 -5.62 4.08 14.80
CA VAL A 323 -4.48 4.28 15.71
C VAL A 323 -4.81 5.29 16.80
N ASN A 324 -5.56 6.33 16.43
CA ASN A 324 -5.98 7.40 17.34
C ASN A 324 -7.34 7.96 16.92
N GLY A 325 -8.14 8.44 17.88
CA GLY A 325 -9.41 9.10 17.63
C GLY A 325 -10.61 8.16 17.44
N GLU A 326 -10.54 6.89 17.84
CA GLU A 326 -11.61 5.89 17.67
C GLU A 326 -12.96 6.35 18.25
N GLY A 327 -12.99 7.00 19.40
CA GLY A 327 -14.22 7.50 20.05
C GLY A 327 -14.95 8.60 19.27
N TYR A 328 -14.29 9.22 18.29
CA TYR A 328 -14.80 10.35 17.51
C TYR A 328 -15.28 9.96 16.11
N ILE A 329 -15.20 8.66 15.78
CA ILE A 329 -15.65 8.15 14.49
C ILE A 329 -16.66 7.01 14.67
N THR A 330 -17.46 6.78 13.64
CA THR A 330 -18.24 5.56 13.46
C THR A 330 -17.62 4.79 12.31
N GLN A 331 -17.09 3.61 12.61
CA GLN A 331 -16.52 2.72 11.60
C GLN A 331 -17.65 2.05 10.81
N ASP A 332 -17.47 1.90 9.50
CA ASP A 332 -18.32 1.04 8.67
C ASP A 332 -18.23 -0.41 9.14
N ALA A 333 -19.25 -1.22 8.88
CA ALA A 333 -19.29 -2.63 9.28
C ALA A 333 -18.12 -3.46 8.72
N ASP A 334 -17.56 -3.05 7.58
CA ASP A 334 -16.41 -3.67 6.92
C ASP A 334 -15.16 -2.77 6.94
N PHE A 335 -15.06 -1.87 7.91
CA PHE A 335 -13.98 -0.89 8.03
C PHE A 335 -12.59 -1.52 7.89
N ALA A 336 -12.36 -2.65 8.52
CA ALA A 336 -11.09 -3.36 8.47
C ALA A 336 -10.63 -3.70 7.03
N ASN A 337 -11.54 -3.76 6.07
CA ASN A 337 -11.25 -4.09 4.68
C ASN A 337 -11.42 -2.91 3.72
N ASN A 338 -12.31 -1.97 4.02
CA ASN A 338 -12.65 -0.88 3.10
C ASN A 338 -12.16 0.50 3.56
N GLY A 339 -11.72 0.65 4.83
CA GLY A 339 -11.25 1.90 5.40
C GLY A 339 -12.31 3.00 5.49
N LYS A 340 -13.62 2.66 5.41
CA LYS A 340 -14.71 3.62 5.45
C LYS A 340 -15.15 3.93 6.88
N TRP A 341 -15.37 5.19 7.16
CA TRP A 341 -15.84 5.66 8.45
C TRP A 341 -16.57 7.01 8.31
N THR A 342 -17.33 7.37 9.34
CA THR A 342 -18.04 8.64 9.42
C THR A 342 -17.54 9.42 10.63
N ALA A 343 -17.29 10.72 10.47
CA ALA A 343 -16.95 11.61 11.56
C ALA A 343 -18.16 11.77 12.50
N LYS A 344 -18.02 11.33 13.75
CA LYS A 344 -19.12 11.27 14.72
C LYS A 344 -19.23 12.51 15.60
N SER A 345 -18.10 12.99 16.07
CA SER A 345 -18.04 14.12 17.00
C SER A 345 -16.63 14.72 17.02
N TYR A 346 -16.50 15.87 17.68
CA TYR A 346 -15.21 16.49 18.01
C TYR A 346 -15.18 16.87 19.50
N ASN A 347 -14.04 17.30 20.00
CA ASN A 347 -13.79 17.54 21.43
C ASN A 347 -14.13 18.96 21.92
N ASN A 348 -15.00 19.69 21.21
CA ASN A 348 -15.38 21.08 21.46
C ASN A 348 -14.21 22.09 21.42
N SER A 349 -13.02 21.69 20.94
CA SER A 349 -11.90 22.59 20.68
C SER A 349 -12.03 23.17 19.28
N ALA A 350 -11.66 24.43 19.12
CA ALA A 350 -11.56 25.08 17.81
C ALA A 350 -10.54 24.38 16.89
N ASP A 351 -9.52 23.76 17.48
CA ASP A 351 -8.50 22.98 16.75
C ASP A 351 -9.02 21.62 16.25
N GLY A 352 -10.18 21.19 16.78
CA GLY A 352 -10.74 19.89 16.46
C GLY A 352 -10.03 18.70 17.12
N VAL A 353 -10.26 17.51 16.59
CA VAL A 353 -9.66 16.26 17.07
C VAL A 353 -8.99 15.51 15.93
N LYS A 354 -7.79 15.02 16.17
CA LYS A 354 -7.04 14.23 15.19
C LYS A 354 -7.48 12.78 15.21
N VAL A 355 -7.76 12.25 14.04
CA VAL A 355 -8.02 10.82 13.78
C VAL A 355 -6.89 10.29 12.92
N THR A 356 -6.31 9.18 13.32
CA THR A 356 -5.24 8.52 12.57
C THR A 356 -5.65 7.10 12.21
N ILE A 357 -5.67 6.81 10.93
CA ILE A 357 -5.97 5.50 10.35
C ILE A 357 -4.67 4.90 9.83
N LYS A 358 -4.41 3.65 10.15
CA LYS A 358 -3.33 2.84 9.60
C LYS A 358 -3.87 1.90 8.55
N ALA A 359 -3.22 1.88 7.39
CA ALA A 359 -3.35 0.82 6.40
C ALA A 359 -2.13 -0.10 6.49
N ALA A 360 -2.34 -1.39 6.38
CA ALA A 360 -1.28 -2.40 6.39
C ALA A 360 -1.55 -3.47 5.34
N ILE A 361 -0.52 -3.94 4.66
CA ILE A 361 -0.52 -5.08 3.76
C ILE A 361 0.46 -6.12 4.29
N ALA A 362 0.02 -7.37 4.40
CA ALA A 362 0.89 -8.47 4.81
C ALA A 362 1.93 -8.78 3.72
N GLU A 363 3.03 -9.41 4.11
CA GLU A 363 3.97 -9.98 3.16
C GLU A 363 3.32 -11.12 2.36
N ASP A 364 3.83 -11.33 1.17
CA ASP A 364 3.50 -12.48 0.32
C ASP A 364 4.78 -13.18 -0.19
N ASP A 365 4.64 -14.02 -1.19
CA ASP A 365 5.76 -14.78 -1.77
C ASP A 365 6.80 -13.90 -2.48
N LYS A 366 6.43 -12.67 -2.86
CA LYS A 366 7.29 -11.75 -3.61
C LYS A 366 7.67 -10.51 -2.83
N TYR A 367 6.79 -10.00 -1.97
CA TYR A 367 6.90 -8.70 -1.35
C TYR A 367 6.94 -8.77 0.18
N ASN A 368 7.71 -7.89 0.78
CA ASN A 368 7.70 -7.63 2.21
C ASN A 368 6.37 -6.98 2.61
N SER A 369 6.00 -7.10 3.90
CA SER A 369 4.89 -6.34 4.46
C SER A 369 5.17 -4.84 4.40
N ALA A 370 4.09 -4.03 4.31
CA ALA A 370 4.18 -2.58 4.39
C ALA A 370 3.04 -2.00 5.20
N GLU A 371 3.27 -0.85 5.80
CA GLU A 371 2.24 -0.07 6.49
C GLU A 371 2.44 1.41 6.24
N ASN A 372 1.33 2.16 6.33
CA ASN A 372 1.35 3.61 6.30
C ASN A 372 0.19 4.15 7.15
N THR A 373 0.28 5.41 7.56
CA THR A 373 -0.74 6.09 8.35
C THR A 373 -1.24 7.35 7.65
N TYR A 374 -2.53 7.59 7.80
CA TYR A 374 -3.21 8.79 7.36
C TYR A 374 -3.80 9.50 8.58
N THR A 375 -3.57 10.80 8.70
CA THR A 375 -4.11 11.60 9.79
C THR A 375 -4.95 12.72 9.21
N THR A 376 -6.18 12.85 9.72
CA THR A 376 -7.11 13.94 9.45
C THR A 376 -7.57 14.58 10.75
N THR A 377 -8.15 15.78 10.66
CA THR A 377 -8.70 16.48 11.82
C THR A 377 -10.21 16.66 11.64
N ILE A 378 -11.01 16.14 12.58
CA ILE A 378 -12.44 16.45 12.66
C ILE A 378 -12.57 17.81 13.31
N LYS A 379 -12.96 18.83 12.54
CA LYS A 379 -13.11 20.21 13.00
C LYS A 379 -14.57 20.58 13.25
N PRO A 380 -14.82 21.57 14.13
CA PRO A 380 -16.11 22.23 14.17
C PRO A 380 -16.36 22.96 12.85
N TYR A 381 -17.59 22.91 12.36
CA TYR A 381 -17.99 23.67 11.19
C TYR A 381 -17.98 25.17 11.53
N ALA A 382 -17.46 25.99 10.65
CA ALA A 382 -17.40 27.42 10.85
C ALA A 382 -18.70 28.08 10.33
N TYR A 383 -19.58 28.47 11.25
CA TYR A 383 -20.77 29.24 10.93
C TYR A 383 -20.44 30.75 10.92
N ASP A 384 -20.93 31.45 9.91
CA ASP A 384 -20.74 32.90 9.76
C ASP A 384 -21.81 33.70 10.54
N ASP A 385 -22.72 34.38 9.87
CA ASP A 385 -23.79 35.17 10.50
C ASP A 385 -24.89 34.27 11.06
N PHE A 386 -25.08 34.33 12.41
CA PHE A 386 -26.07 33.51 13.11
C PHE A 386 -27.48 33.64 12.55
N ARG A 387 -27.85 34.83 12.01
CA ARG A 387 -29.18 35.10 11.46
C ARG A 387 -29.54 34.22 10.27
N LYS A 388 -28.58 33.58 9.67
CA LYS A 388 -28.80 32.57 8.60
C LYS A 388 -29.36 31.27 9.18
N TYR A 389 -28.99 30.95 10.41
CA TYR A 389 -29.20 29.63 11.04
C TYR A 389 -30.14 29.65 12.26
N CYS A 390 -30.20 30.78 12.93
CA CYS A 390 -31.02 30.95 14.14
C CYS A 390 -31.75 32.29 14.14
N GLU A 391 -32.77 32.39 15.00
CA GLU A 391 -33.48 33.63 15.30
C GLU A 391 -33.65 33.75 16.80
N VAL A 392 -33.66 34.99 17.30
CA VAL A 392 -33.98 35.29 18.69
C VAL A 392 -35.50 35.32 18.83
N VAL A 393 -36.06 34.59 19.77
CA VAL A 393 -37.50 34.49 20.03
C VAL A 393 -37.86 35.47 21.12
N GLY A 394 -38.84 36.33 20.82
CA GLY A 394 -39.29 37.35 21.79
C GLY A 394 -40.11 38.44 21.13
N THR A 395 -40.47 39.45 21.93
CA THR A 395 -41.16 40.67 21.46
C THR A 395 -40.11 41.68 21.03
N SER A 396 -40.09 42.06 19.75
CA SER A 396 -39.08 42.96 19.20
C SER A 396 -39.68 44.13 18.41
N ASN A 397 -38.93 45.20 18.28
CA ASN A 397 -39.19 46.32 17.42
C ASN A 397 -37.93 46.71 16.62
N THR A 398 -38.13 47.20 15.39
CA THR A 398 -37.02 47.65 14.57
C THR A 398 -36.92 49.17 14.64
N ALA A 399 -35.82 49.68 15.14
CA ALA A 399 -35.52 51.11 15.21
C ALA A 399 -35.33 51.70 13.80
N SER A 400 -35.40 53.00 13.68
CA SER A 400 -35.28 53.73 12.44
C SER A 400 -33.90 53.58 11.77
N ASP A 401 -32.87 53.23 12.51
CA ASP A 401 -31.52 52.89 12.04
C ASP A 401 -31.37 51.41 11.57
N GLY A 402 -32.46 50.62 11.64
CA GLY A 402 -32.49 49.21 11.29
C GLY A 402 -32.04 48.26 12.41
N LYS A 403 -31.69 48.76 13.59
CA LYS A 403 -31.33 47.98 14.76
C LYS A 403 -32.55 47.32 15.39
N ILE A 404 -32.49 46.01 15.66
CA ILE A 404 -33.57 45.28 16.31
C ILE A 404 -33.36 45.33 17.83
N TRP A 405 -34.37 45.77 18.55
CA TRP A 405 -34.43 45.76 20.00
C TRP A 405 -35.53 44.83 20.48
N TYR A 406 -35.26 44.07 21.52
CA TYR A 406 -36.21 43.15 22.15
C TYR A 406 -36.64 43.71 23.49
N SER A 407 -37.93 43.80 23.73
CA SER A 407 -38.51 44.12 25.03
C SER A 407 -38.74 42.88 25.90
N GLU A 408 -38.74 41.72 25.28
CA GLU A 408 -38.79 40.41 25.88
C GLU A 408 -38.02 39.42 25.02
N VAL A 409 -37.24 38.54 25.64
CA VAL A 409 -36.56 37.43 24.98
C VAL A 409 -36.89 36.16 25.74
N THR A 410 -37.39 35.15 25.05
CA THR A 410 -37.78 33.86 25.64
C THR A 410 -36.80 32.73 25.23
N GLY A 411 -36.16 32.85 24.08
CA GLY A 411 -35.29 31.81 23.59
C GLY A 411 -34.50 32.16 22.33
N ILE A 412 -33.74 31.18 21.84
CA ILE A 412 -33.15 31.19 20.51
C ILE A 412 -33.67 29.94 19.81
N LYS A 413 -34.18 30.10 18.61
CA LYS A 413 -34.73 29.06 17.76
C LYS A 413 -33.87 28.83 16.54
N ALA A 414 -33.61 27.56 16.24
CA ALA A 414 -32.97 27.18 14.99
C ALA A 414 -33.94 27.33 13.81
N LYS A 415 -33.44 27.77 12.67
CA LYS A 415 -34.20 27.80 11.42
C LYS A 415 -34.30 26.42 10.79
N ASP A 416 -35.21 26.28 9.83
CA ASP A 416 -35.43 25.02 9.11
C ASP A 416 -34.12 24.42 8.58
N GLY A 417 -33.95 23.14 8.82
CA GLY A 417 -32.75 22.37 8.45
C GLY A 417 -31.64 22.41 9.50
N TYR A 418 -31.83 23.12 10.62
CA TYR A 418 -30.85 23.21 11.71
C TYR A 418 -31.49 22.87 13.04
N LYS A 419 -30.69 22.42 14.01
CA LYS A 419 -31.08 22.23 15.41
C LYS A 419 -29.94 22.69 16.32
N ILE A 420 -30.32 23.11 17.52
CA ILE A 420 -29.40 23.55 18.58
C ILE A 420 -29.05 22.35 19.43
N LYS A 421 -27.76 22.14 19.68
CA LYS A 421 -27.25 21.05 20.52
C LYS A 421 -27.28 21.46 21.99
N ASN A 422 -28.01 20.70 22.81
CA ASN A 422 -28.06 20.85 24.25
C ASN A 422 -26.75 20.36 24.93
N SER A 423 -26.59 20.71 26.20
CA SER A 423 -25.45 20.28 27.01
C SER A 423 -25.39 18.74 27.23
N ASP A 424 -26.51 18.05 27.13
CA ASP A 424 -26.62 16.58 27.20
C ASP A 424 -26.33 15.90 25.88
N GLY A 425 -26.06 16.68 24.81
CA GLY A 425 -25.77 16.19 23.46
C GLY A 425 -27.02 15.98 22.60
N SER A 426 -28.22 16.15 23.13
CA SER A 426 -29.48 16.12 22.37
C SER A 426 -29.61 17.36 21.49
N PHE A 427 -30.49 17.31 20.48
CA PHE A 427 -30.78 18.43 19.60
C PHE A 427 -32.21 18.91 19.77
N ALA A 428 -32.38 20.23 19.85
CA ALA A 428 -33.68 20.90 20.03
C ALA A 428 -33.90 21.96 18.93
N GLU A 429 -35.16 22.28 18.67
CA GLU A 429 -35.53 23.40 17.78
C GLU A 429 -35.23 24.74 18.41
N GLU A 430 -35.45 24.83 19.72
CA GLU A 430 -35.34 26.05 20.47
C GLU A 430 -34.75 25.76 21.85
N ILE A 431 -33.94 26.67 22.33
CA ILE A 431 -33.47 26.71 23.71
C ILE A 431 -34.04 27.94 24.42
N ALA A 432 -34.47 27.76 25.65
CA ALA A 432 -34.90 28.88 26.49
C ALA A 432 -33.69 29.68 26.97
N ILE A 433 -33.83 30.99 27.03
CA ILE A 433 -32.86 31.88 27.69
C ILE A 433 -33.37 32.17 29.10
N ASP A 434 -32.51 32.02 30.11
CA ASP A 434 -32.82 32.43 31.47
C ASP A 434 -32.96 33.96 31.54
N ALA A 435 -34.16 34.43 31.83
CA ALA A 435 -34.46 35.86 31.95
C ALA A 435 -33.56 36.58 32.97
N ASN A 436 -33.07 35.88 33.99
CA ASN A 436 -32.15 36.45 34.99
C ASN A 436 -30.75 36.71 34.45
N GLY A 437 -30.41 36.10 33.33
CA GLY A 437 -29.12 36.29 32.64
C GLY A 437 -29.13 37.41 31.60
N ILE A 438 -30.29 38.00 31.30
CA ILE A 438 -30.41 39.05 30.29
C ILE A 438 -30.11 40.41 30.92
N THR A 439 -29.25 41.17 30.30
CA THR A 439 -28.89 42.53 30.73
C THR A 439 -29.39 43.57 29.72
N GLN A 440 -29.66 44.81 30.22
CA GLN A 440 -30.02 45.92 29.36
C GLN A 440 -28.86 46.19 28.35
N GLY A 441 -29.23 46.42 27.11
CA GLY A 441 -28.24 46.62 26.04
C GLY A 441 -27.93 45.38 25.25
N GLU A 442 -26.70 45.26 24.72
CA GLU A 442 -26.27 44.16 23.90
C GLU A 442 -25.97 42.91 24.74
N ASN A 443 -26.61 41.81 24.39
CA ASN A 443 -26.38 40.48 24.96
C ASN A 443 -25.80 39.58 23.91
N GLN A 444 -24.70 38.89 24.24
CA GLN A 444 -24.04 37.95 23.37
C GLN A 444 -24.41 36.52 23.75
N PHE A 445 -24.43 35.64 22.74
CA PHE A 445 -24.60 34.20 22.93
C PHE A 445 -23.67 33.40 22.03
N SER A 446 -23.43 32.15 22.42
CA SER A 446 -22.67 31.18 21.64
C SER A 446 -23.33 29.82 21.83
N LEU A 447 -23.69 29.19 20.74
CA LEU A 447 -24.41 27.93 20.70
C LEU A 447 -23.74 26.97 19.74
N VAL A 448 -23.86 25.67 20.02
CA VAL A 448 -23.52 24.65 19.03
C VAL A 448 -24.77 24.29 18.24
N ILE A 449 -24.67 24.34 16.93
CA ILE A 449 -25.75 23.91 16.03
C ILE A 449 -25.30 22.80 15.13
N GLY A 450 -26.24 22.00 14.64
CA GLY A 450 -25.98 20.98 13.61
C GLY A 450 -27.03 21.07 12.51
N GLN A 451 -26.61 20.73 11.29
CA GLN A 451 -27.50 20.64 10.13
C GLN A 451 -28.18 19.28 10.10
N GLU A 452 -29.49 19.24 9.86
CA GLU A 452 -30.23 17.98 9.71
C GLU A 452 -29.86 17.25 8.42
N LYS A 453 -29.42 15.99 8.53
CA LYS A 453 -29.30 15.04 7.41
C LYS A 453 -30.56 14.21 7.37
N LYS A 454 -31.39 14.40 6.35
CA LYS A 454 -32.69 13.73 6.19
C LYS A 454 -32.64 12.63 5.13
N ASN A 455 -33.49 11.62 5.28
CA ASN A 455 -33.72 10.60 4.25
C ASN A 455 -34.69 11.09 3.16
N SER A 456 -35.00 10.24 2.20
CA SER A 456 -35.95 10.53 1.12
C SER A 456 -37.40 10.74 1.61
N GLU A 457 -37.72 10.30 2.82
CA GLU A 457 -39.02 10.44 3.48
C GLU A 457 -39.11 11.65 4.41
N ASN A 458 -38.06 12.51 4.36
CA ASN A 458 -37.92 13.72 5.18
C ASN A 458 -37.73 13.47 6.69
N GLU A 459 -37.35 12.25 7.08
CA GLU A 459 -37.00 11.93 8.46
C GLU A 459 -35.53 12.26 8.73
N THR A 460 -35.27 12.89 9.91
CA THR A 460 -33.90 13.22 10.33
C THR A 460 -33.13 11.94 10.72
N LEU A 461 -32.10 11.62 9.98
CA LEU A 461 -31.21 10.47 10.24
C LEU A 461 -30.10 10.81 11.22
N SER A 462 -29.55 12.00 11.12
CA SER A 462 -28.43 12.47 11.94
C SER A 462 -28.27 13.99 11.80
N TYR A 463 -27.35 14.52 12.60
CA TYR A 463 -26.90 15.91 12.48
C TYR A 463 -25.47 15.92 11.98
N ILE A 464 -25.20 16.80 11.00
CA ILE A 464 -23.89 16.97 10.35
C ILE A 464 -23.44 18.42 10.52
N ASN A 465 -22.20 18.69 10.17
CA ASN A 465 -21.65 20.06 10.21
C ASN A 465 -21.81 20.72 11.58
N GLU A 466 -21.65 19.95 12.66
CA GLU A 466 -21.70 20.52 14.00
C GLU A 466 -20.64 21.60 14.20
N GLY A 467 -21.06 22.74 14.70
CA GLY A 467 -20.15 23.84 14.94
C GLY A 467 -20.76 24.94 15.78
N THR A 468 -19.93 25.86 16.23
CA THR A 468 -20.35 26.98 17.06
C THR A 468 -20.84 28.13 16.22
N VAL A 469 -22.03 28.63 16.53
CA VAL A 469 -22.55 29.90 16.03
C VAL A 469 -22.61 30.89 17.16
N SER A 470 -22.10 32.11 16.94
CA SER A 470 -22.16 33.20 17.92
C SER A 470 -22.95 34.37 17.36
N GLY A 471 -23.67 35.04 18.23
CA GLY A 471 -24.49 36.17 17.87
C GLY A 471 -24.70 37.14 19.00
N ALA A 472 -25.40 38.21 18.69
CA ALA A 472 -25.79 39.21 19.68
C ALA A 472 -27.20 39.74 19.38
N TYR A 473 -27.91 40.12 20.42
CA TYR A 473 -29.19 40.83 20.35
C TYR A 473 -29.21 41.98 21.33
N ASN A 474 -30.01 43.01 21.04
CA ASN A 474 -30.20 44.14 21.94
C ASN A 474 -31.47 44.00 22.73
N TYR A 475 -31.37 44.20 24.01
CA TYR A 475 -32.50 44.03 24.96
C TYR A 475 -32.76 45.31 25.75
N ASP A 476 -34.03 45.67 25.86
CA ASP A 476 -34.50 46.75 26.72
C ASP A 476 -35.92 46.47 27.20
N SER A 477 -36.06 46.23 28.47
CA SER A 477 -37.36 45.99 29.15
C SER A 477 -37.81 47.16 29.99
N VAL A 478 -37.05 48.25 30.00
CA VAL A 478 -37.35 49.42 30.83
C VAL A 478 -38.12 50.44 29.99
N LYS A 479 -39.31 50.79 30.45
CA LYS A 479 -40.13 51.83 29.83
C LYS A 479 -39.42 53.18 29.87
N PRO A 480 -39.57 54.02 28.82
CA PRO A 480 -39.11 55.37 28.91
C PRO A 480 -39.84 56.16 29.95
N THR A 481 -39.19 57.14 30.53
CA THR A 481 -39.83 58.14 31.41
C THR A 481 -40.21 59.34 30.58
N LEU A 482 -41.25 60.07 31.02
CA LEU A 482 -41.74 61.26 30.33
C LEU A 482 -42.17 62.30 31.36
N SER A 483 -41.67 63.53 31.18
CA SER A 483 -42.25 64.71 31.85
C SER A 483 -42.76 65.70 30.82
N ILE A 484 -43.79 66.43 31.17
CA ILE A 484 -44.33 67.49 30.30
C ILE A 484 -44.44 68.79 31.11
N ALA A 485 -44.20 69.90 30.42
CA ALA A 485 -44.32 71.22 30.99
C ALA A 485 -45.04 72.18 30.03
N LYS A 486 -46.06 72.87 30.53
CA LYS A 486 -46.75 73.91 29.78
C LYS A 486 -45.93 75.20 29.89
N ASP A 487 -45.91 76.02 28.79
CA ASP A 487 -45.18 77.27 28.70
C ASP A 487 -45.75 78.43 29.50
N ASN A 488 -46.89 78.21 30.12
CA ASN A 488 -47.54 79.21 30.98
C ASN A 488 -48.34 78.54 32.13
N ASP A 489 -48.60 79.26 33.21
CA ASP A 489 -49.34 78.75 34.40
C ASP A 489 -50.77 79.21 34.43
N ALA A 490 -51.27 79.94 33.42
CA ALA A 490 -52.65 80.46 33.39
C ALA A 490 -53.62 79.32 33.33
N ASP A 491 -54.70 79.43 34.12
CA ASP A 491 -55.78 78.45 34.15
C ASP A 491 -56.63 78.48 32.87
N TRP A 492 -56.88 79.71 32.32
CA TRP A 492 -57.52 79.95 31.03
C TRP A 492 -56.58 80.73 30.12
N VAL A 493 -56.51 80.35 28.85
CA VAL A 493 -55.59 80.94 27.89
C VAL A 493 -56.32 81.34 26.60
N ASN A 494 -55.91 82.49 26.01
CA ASN A 494 -56.44 83.02 24.73
C ASN A 494 -55.38 82.99 23.57
N LYS A 495 -54.27 82.36 23.83
CA LYS A 495 -53.11 82.22 22.86
C LYS A 495 -52.74 80.76 22.68
N ASP A 496 -52.00 80.51 21.63
CA ASP A 496 -51.38 79.19 21.40
C ASP A 496 -50.60 78.77 22.65
N VAL A 497 -50.75 77.50 23.00
CA VAL A 497 -50.07 76.90 24.18
C VAL A 497 -49.01 75.94 23.64
N LYS A 498 -47.85 75.98 24.23
CA LYS A 498 -46.76 75.06 23.93
C LYS A 498 -46.57 74.12 25.13
N ILE A 499 -46.56 72.83 24.84
CA ILE A 499 -46.17 71.81 25.81
C ILE A 499 -44.81 71.27 25.39
N THR A 500 -43.84 71.39 26.24
CA THR A 500 -42.50 70.71 26.06
C THR A 500 -42.60 69.35 26.73
N ALA A 501 -42.40 68.33 25.92
CA ALA A 501 -42.28 66.97 26.41
C ALA A 501 -40.79 66.61 26.47
N SER A 502 -40.33 66.15 27.60
CA SER A 502 -38.95 65.73 27.87
C SER A 502 -38.93 64.24 28.24
N PRO A 503 -38.85 63.39 27.23
CA PRO A 503 -38.69 61.96 27.47
C PRO A 503 -37.24 61.63 27.80
N SER A 504 -37.02 60.51 28.53
CA SER A 504 -35.69 59.95 28.77
C SER A 504 -35.78 58.45 28.82
N ASP A 505 -34.86 57.81 28.10
CA ASP A 505 -34.63 56.40 28.11
C ASP A 505 -33.13 56.08 28.06
N ALA A 506 -32.66 55.23 28.96
CA ALA A 506 -31.26 54.88 29.06
C ALA A 506 -30.89 53.62 28.26
N GLY A 507 -31.88 52.83 27.84
CA GLY A 507 -31.71 51.57 27.15
C GLY A 507 -31.69 51.76 25.64
N SER A 508 -32.84 51.59 25.03
CA SER A 508 -32.96 51.64 23.54
C SER A 508 -33.09 53.03 22.96
N GLN A 509 -33.15 54.06 23.78
CA GLN A 509 -33.39 55.47 23.46
C GLN A 509 -34.80 55.77 22.93
N ILE A 510 -35.16 57.04 22.86
CA ILE A 510 -36.46 57.48 22.43
C ILE A 510 -36.64 57.33 20.90
N ALA A 511 -37.68 56.59 20.50
CA ALA A 511 -38.08 56.41 19.11
C ALA A 511 -39.11 57.46 18.69
N ALA A 512 -40.05 57.79 19.54
CA ALA A 512 -41.11 58.74 19.21
C ALA A 512 -41.78 59.33 20.45
N VAL A 513 -42.25 60.54 20.31
CA VAL A 513 -43.24 61.13 21.22
C VAL A 513 -44.53 61.37 20.43
N LYS A 514 -45.62 60.89 20.96
CA LYS A 514 -46.94 61.01 20.37
C LYS A 514 -47.90 61.67 21.34
N TYR A 515 -48.90 62.40 20.80
CA TYR A 515 -49.94 62.99 21.59
C TYR A 515 -51.34 62.86 20.94
N THR A 516 -52.36 62.81 21.75
CA THR A 516 -53.75 62.93 21.35
C THR A 516 -54.41 64.08 22.12
N VAL A 517 -55.43 64.64 21.57
CA VAL A 517 -56.22 65.66 22.24
C VAL A 517 -57.66 65.18 22.36
N THR A 518 -58.19 65.20 23.57
CA THR A 518 -59.61 64.84 23.87
C THR A 518 -60.35 66.03 24.53
N ASP A 519 -61.63 66.00 24.54
CA ASP A 519 -62.47 66.90 25.39
C ASP A 519 -62.45 66.42 26.84
N GLU A 520 -63.17 67.14 27.72
CA GLU A 520 -63.29 66.82 29.11
C GLU A 520 -63.87 65.41 29.37
N LYS A 521 -64.66 64.88 28.42
CA LYS A 521 -65.31 63.53 28.46
C LYS A 521 -64.50 62.46 27.72
N ASP A 522 -63.26 62.72 27.45
CA ASP A 522 -62.31 61.83 26.74
C ASP A 522 -62.68 61.49 25.29
N LYS A 523 -63.59 62.34 24.66
CA LYS A 523 -63.94 62.20 23.27
C LYS A 523 -62.78 62.76 22.41
N PRO A 524 -62.25 62.04 21.37
CA PRO A 524 -61.20 62.52 20.54
C PRO A 524 -61.54 63.84 19.82
N LEU A 525 -60.66 64.85 19.93
CA LEU A 525 -60.64 66.08 19.20
C LEU A 525 -59.54 66.16 18.17
N LEU A 526 -58.45 65.44 18.43
CA LEU A 526 -57.33 65.26 17.53
C LEU A 526 -56.82 63.82 17.66
N GLU A 527 -56.75 63.14 16.51
CA GLU A 527 -56.13 61.82 16.41
C GLU A 527 -54.65 61.88 16.76
N GLU A 528 -54.07 60.74 17.07
CA GLU A 528 -52.64 60.63 17.43
C GLU A 528 -51.73 61.31 16.46
N LYS A 529 -50.86 62.17 16.95
CA LYS A 529 -49.82 62.86 16.21
C LYS A 529 -48.46 62.53 16.77
N THR A 530 -47.50 62.27 15.85
CA THR A 530 -46.08 62.15 16.20
C THR A 530 -45.45 63.52 16.20
N VAL A 531 -44.61 63.80 17.16
CA VAL A 531 -43.85 65.04 17.32
C VAL A 531 -42.38 64.78 16.92
N ASN A 532 -41.79 65.71 16.18
CA ASN A 532 -40.39 65.65 15.87
C ASN A 532 -39.55 66.23 17.04
N PRO A 533 -38.39 65.67 17.32
CA PRO A 533 -37.50 66.17 18.37
C PRO A 533 -36.91 67.54 17.99
N ASN A 534 -36.69 68.40 18.96
CA ASN A 534 -35.85 69.59 18.87
C ASN A 534 -34.36 69.24 18.92
N ALA A 535 -33.52 70.20 18.67
CA ALA A 535 -32.06 70.02 18.71
C ALA A 535 -31.53 69.67 20.12
N ASP A 536 -32.27 69.99 21.16
CA ASP A 536 -31.94 69.66 22.57
C ASP A 536 -32.54 68.31 23.05
N GLY A 537 -33.20 67.57 22.15
CA GLY A 537 -33.84 66.29 22.49
C GLY A 537 -35.21 66.42 23.12
N SER A 538 -35.74 67.63 23.35
CA SER A 538 -37.12 67.85 23.77
C SER A 538 -38.07 67.80 22.57
N TYR A 539 -39.37 67.67 22.87
CA TYR A 539 -40.42 67.59 21.85
C TYR A 539 -41.44 68.69 22.11
N LEU A 540 -41.67 69.59 21.14
CA LEU A 540 -42.56 70.73 21.29
C LEU A 540 -43.92 70.48 20.63
N ILE A 541 -44.98 70.45 21.44
CA ILE A 541 -46.35 70.31 20.99
C ILE A 541 -46.99 71.73 21.04
N THR A 542 -47.43 72.22 19.89
CA THR A 542 -48.07 73.52 19.77
C THR A 542 -49.58 73.36 19.53
N LEU A 543 -50.37 73.87 20.42
CA LEU A 543 -51.84 73.80 20.41
C LEU A 543 -52.38 75.17 20.05
N GLN A 544 -52.98 75.25 18.87
CA GLN A 544 -53.51 76.54 18.36
C GLN A 544 -54.81 76.88 19.06
N ALA A 545 -54.90 78.05 19.73
CA ALA A 545 -56.09 78.54 20.42
C ALA A 545 -57.30 78.56 19.51
N SER A 546 -57.15 78.93 18.25
CA SER A 546 -58.25 79.00 17.28
C SER A 546 -58.91 77.65 16.96
N LYS A 547 -58.22 76.53 17.19
CA LYS A 547 -58.75 75.17 16.93
C LYS A 547 -59.56 74.66 18.13
N PHE A 548 -59.33 75.17 19.33
CA PHE A 548 -59.91 74.67 20.60
C PHE A 548 -60.64 75.77 21.30
N ALA A 549 -61.14 76.81 20.61
CA ALA A 549 -61.81 77.96 21.15
C ALA A 549 -62.94 77.54 22.09
N ASN A 550 -62.92 78.12 23.29
CA ASN A 550 -63.92 77.96 24.38
C ASN A 550 -64.09 76.47 24.80
N LYS A 551 -63.01 75.74 24.84
CA LYS A 551 -63.01 74.33 25.24
C LYS A 551 -61.98 74.07 26.32
N GLU A 552 -62.32 73.16 27.23
CA GLU A 552 -61.39 72.46 28.06
C GLU A 552 -60.96 71.20 27.32
N ILE A 553 -59.63 71.00 27.14
CA ILE A 553 -59.06 69.86 26.46
C ILE A 553 -58.08 69.13 27.35
N LYS A 554 -57.94 67.83 27.13
CA LYS A 554 -56.89 67.01 27.70
C LYS A 554 -55.90 66.66 26.59
N VAL A 555 -54.61 66.97 26.80
CA VAL A 555 -53.52 66.60 25.93
C VAL A 555 -52.79 65.42 26.57
N ASN A 556 -52.96 64.26 25.97
CA ASN A 556 -52.35 63.05 26.45
C ASN A 556 -51.04 62.78 25.64
N VAL A 557 -49.90 62.78 26.31
CA VAL A 557 -48.62 62.62 25.72
C VAL A 557 -47.99 61.33 26.16
N THR A 558 -47.40 60.58 25.23
CA THR A 558 -46.74 59.30 25.48
C THR A 558 -45.44 59.25 24.71
N ALA A 559 -44.36 58.82 25.32
CA ALA A 559 -43.08 58.52 24.69
C ALA A 559 -42.96 57.02 24.41
N TYR A 560 -42.36 56.71 23.31
CA TYR A 560 -42.01 55.34 22.89
C TYR A 560 -40.50 55.25 22.76
N ASP A 561 -39.92 54.14 23.22
CA ASP A 561 -38.53 53.81 22.96
C ASP A 561 -38.36 52.96 21.71
N ASN A 562 -37.10 52.63 21.33
CA ASN A 562 -36.82 51.82 20.16
C ASN A 562 -37.07 50.30 20.42
N ALA A 563 -37.31 49.86 21.66
CA ALA A 563 -37.78 48.51 21.98
C ALA A 563 -39.32 48.40 21.84
N GLY A 564 -40.02 49.50 21.56
CA GLY A 564 -41.47 49.53 21.42
C GLY A 564 -42.22 49.69 22.73
N LEU A 565 -41.53 49.86 23.86
CA LEU A 565 -42.14 50.14 25.14
C LEU A 565 -42.61 51.57 25.20
N ARG A 566 -43.65 51.82 25.96
CA ARG A 566 -44.23 53.15 26.12
C ARG A 566 -44.18 53.63 27.56
N SER A 567 -43.96 54.93 27.72
CA SER A 567 -44.04 55.60 29.01
C SER A 567 -45.49 55.58 29.55
N ASP A 568 -45.61 55.85 30.79
CA ASP A 568 -46.92 56.25 31.35
C ASP A 568 -47.38 57.53 30.60
N THR A 569 -48.67 57.62 30.33
CA THR A 569 -49.27 58.77 29.67
C THR A 569 -49.25 59.95 30.60
N GLN A 570 -48.66 61.04 30.16
CA GLN A 570 -48.76 62.32 30.88
C GLN A 570 -49.92 63.13 30.28
N THR A 571 -50.80 63.68 31.13
CA THR A 571 -51.93 64.44 30.67
C THR A 571 -51.83 65.86 31.16
N GLN A 572 -51.91 66.80 30.21
CA GLN A 572 -52.04 68.24 30.51
C GLN A 572 -53.43 68.74 30.14
N ILE A 573 -54.12 69.30 31.13
CA ILE A 573 -55.41 69.99 30.93
C ILE A 573 -55.11 71.41 30.49
N ILE A 574 -55.85 71.90 29.50
CA ILE A 574 -55.78 73.28 29.00
C ILE A 574 -57.22 73.80 28.78
N LYS A 575 -57.46 74.97 29.23
CA LYS A 575 -58.75 75.66 29.05
C LYS A 575 -58.54 76.86 28.15
N PHE A 576 -59.16 76.83 26.99
CA PHE A 576 -59.10 77.93 26.05
C PHE A 576 -60.34 78.80 26.17
N ASP A 577 -60.11 80.11 26.34
CA ASP A 577 -61.13 81.15 26.24
C ASP A 577 -60.65 82.18 25.25
N THR A 578 -61.28 82.24 24.05
CA THR A 578 -60.91 83.14 22.96
C THR A 578 -61.64 84.47 23.03
N GLU A 579 -62.50 84.65 24.07
CA GLU A 579 -63.23 85.90 24.28
C GLU A 579 -62.61 86.76 25.40
N LEU A 580 -61.50 86.38 25.98
CA LEU A 580 -60.76 87.16 26.97
C LEU A 580 -59.91 88.29 26.33
#